data_b3424b55817d39eaedce88f06c043ae9
#
_entry.id   b3424b55817d39eaedce88f06c043ae9
#
_cell.length_a   1.000
_cell.length_b   1.000
_cell.length_c   1.000
_cell.angle_alpha   90.00
_cell.angle_beta   90.00
_cell.angle_gamma   90.00
#
_symmetry.space_group_name_H-M   'P 1'
#
loop_
_entity.id
_entity.type
_entity.pdbx_description
1 polymer ?
#
loop_
_entity_poly.entity_id
_entity_poly.type
_entity_poly.pdbx_seq_one_letter_code
_entity_poly.pdbx_strand_id
1 'polypeptide(L)'
;MEHLKAYILALKNMNTDFTIRIAQQSDALELMSLFQETVLHINKRDYSEAEVADWASCGNDLSRIKEMIKTHYFIVATNQQSQIVGFSSITHQGYLHSMFVHKDFQGKGIATILLNEIERYATATGIMRITSEVSLTARPFFEKRGYIVEVEQKRKANQLYLTNFWMAKRLAE
;
A
#
# COMPACT_ATOMS: atom_id res chain seq x y z
N MET A 1 -20.58 -12.65 26.73
CA MET A 1 -19.73 -13.85 26.41
C MET A 1 -19.65 -14.12 24.91
N GLU A 2 -20.72 -13.95 24.14
CA GLU A 2 -20.70 -14.21 22.68
C GLU A 2 -19.83 -13.20 21.90
N HIS A 3 -19.86 -11.90 22.25
CA HIS A 3 -19.00 -10.89 21.61
C HIS A 3 -17.49 -11.18 21.81
N LEU A 4 -17.11 -11.71 22.97
CA LEU A 4 -15.71 -12.09 23.23
C LEU A 4 -15.30 -13.32 22.44
N LYS A 5 -16.21 -14.28 22.26
CA LYS A 5 -15.98 -15.48 21.42
C LYS A 5 -15.88 -15.10 19.95
N ALA A 6 -16.72 -14.19 19.44
CA ALA A 6 -16.67 -13.66 18.08
C ALA A 6 -15.38 -12.86 17.84
N TYR A 7 -14.94 -12.06 18.82
CA TYR A 7 -13.68 -11.32 18.77
C TYR A 7 -12.45 -12.29 18.76
N ILE A 8 -12.46 -13.32 19.61
CA ILE A 8 -11.40 -14.35 19.65
C ILE A 8 -11.41 -15.19 18.37
N LEU A 9 -12.58 -15.47 17.79
CA LEU A 9 -12.69 -16.18 16.51
C LEU A 9 -12.21 -15.31 15.34
N ALA A 10 -12.50 -14.01 15.35
CA ALA A 10 -11.97 -13.05 14.39
C ALA A 10 -10.44 -12.90 14.50
N LEU A 11 -9.89 -12.91 15.71
CA LEU A 11 -8.44 -12.92 15.93
C LEU A 11 -7.77 -14.24 15.48
N LYS A 12 -8.47 -15.37 15.59
CA LYS A 12 -7.99 -16.67 15.08
C LYS A 12 -8.04 -16.79 13.56
N ASN A 13 -8.88 -16.00 12.89
CA ASN A 13 -8.97 -15.90 11.43
C ASN A 13 -8.08 -14.79 10.84
N MET A 14 -7.35 -14.04 11.68
CA MET A 14 -6.27 -13.19 11.19
C MET A 14 -5.15 -14.10 10.69
N ASN A 15 -4.80 -13.90 9.42
CA ASN A 15 -3.73 -14.64 8.76
C ASN A 15 -2.44 -14.51 9.58
N THR A 16 -2.12 -15.52 10.39
CA THR A 16 -0.96 -15.55 11.30
C THR A 16 0.37 -15.69 10.57
N ASP A 17 0.31 -15.80 9.23
CA ASP A 17 1.50 -15.98 8.39
C ASP A 17 2.28 -14.69 8.16
N PHE A 18 1.66 -13.53 8.42
CA PHE A 18 2.24 -12.22 8.17
C PHE A 18 2.12 -11.31 9.41
N THR A 19 3.18 -10.52 9.65
CA THR A 19 3.25 -9.56 10.75
C THR A 19 3.43 -8.15 10.20
N ILE A 20 2.75 -7.16 10.79
CA ILE A 20 2.95 -5.73 10.47
C ILE A 20 3.92 -5.13 11.49
N ARG A 21 4.88 -4.34 10.99
CA ARG A 21 5.75 -3.50 11.81
C ARG A 21 6.04 -2.16 11.12
N ILE A 22 6.51 -1.20 11.88
CA ILE A 22 7.02 0.07 11.35
C ILE A 22 8.28 -0.21 10.51
N ALA A 23 8.39 0.49 9.37
CA ALA A 23 9.56 0.44 8.52
C ALA A 23 10.77 1.09 9.19
N GLN A 24 11.95 0.55 8.96
CA GLN A 24 13.23 1.06 9.41
C GLN A 24 14.07 1.58 8.24
N GLN A 25 15.02 2.46 8.51
CA GLN A 25 15.92 2.98 7.46
C GLN A 25 16.71 1.89 6.75
N SER A 26 17.01 0.80 7.45
CA SER A 26 17.67 -0.39 6.90
C SER A 26 16.82 -1.15 5.89
N ASP A 27 15.49 -0.98 5.90
CA ASP A 27 14.58 -1.65 4.96
C ASP A 27 14.60 -1.01 3.56
N ALA A 28 15.16 0.18 3.41
CA ALA A 28 15.00 1.02 2.21
C ALA A 28 15.40 0.31 0.90
N LEU A 29 16.46 -0.49 0.90
CA LEU A 29 16.90 -1.24 -0.30
C LEU A 29 15.92 -2.35 -0.66
N GLU A 30 15.41 -3.09 0.32
CA GLU A 30 14.43 -4.15 0.11
C GLU A 30 13.09 -3.58 -0.36
N LEU A 31 12.66 -2.44 0.19
CA LEU A 31 11.46 -1.71 -0.25
C LEU A 31 11.58 -1.21 -1.69
N MET A 32 12.75 -0.69 -2.07
CA MET A 32 13.03 -0.26 -3.44
C MET A 32 12.90 -1.43 -4.41
N SER A 33 13.53 -2.56 -4.11
CA SER A 33 13.47 -3.77 -4.92
C SER A 33 12.03 -4.31 -5.02
N LEU A 34 11.31 -4.39 -3.91
CA LEU A 34 9.92 -4.86 -3.90
C LEU A 34 9.03 -3.96 -4.78
N PHE A 35 9.16 -2.65 -4.67
CA PHE A 35 8.42 -1.70 -5.50
C PHE A 35 8.68 -1.95 -6.99
N GLN A 36 9.95 -1.97 -7.41
CA GLN A 36 10.34 -2.15 -8.81
C GLN A 36 9.86 -3.48 -9.37
N GLU A 37 10.08 -4.58 -8.65
CA GLU A 37 9.66 -5.92 -9.05
C GLU A 37 8.14 -6.02 -9.16
N THR A 38 7.40 -5.41 -8.24
CA THR A 38 5.93 -5.41 -8.29
C THR A 38 5.42 -4.63 -9.49
N VAL A 39 5.94 -3.44 -9.74
CA VAL A 39 5.53 -2.63 -10.89
C VAL A 39 5.80 -3.37 -12.20
N LEU A 40 7.00 -3.92 -12.37
CA LEU A 40 7.41 -4.61 -13.60
C LEU A 40 6.64 -5.91 -13.85
N HIS A 41 6.23 -6.65 -12.81
CA HIS A 41 5.62 -7.97 -12.98
C HIS A 41 4.09 -7.97 -12.83
N ILE A 42 3.54 -7.14 -11.97
CA ILE A 42 2.12 -7.12 -11.65
C ILE A 42 1.37 -6.04 -12.45
N ASN A 43 1.90 -4.81 -12.45
CA ASN A 43 1.23 -3.69 -13.12
C ASN A 43 1.28 -3.75 -14.65
N LYS A 44 2.21 -4.52 -15.24
CA LYS A 44 2.24 -4.79 -16.69
C LYS A 44 0.95 -5.42 -17.23
N ARG A 45 0.09 -5.94 -16.37
CA ARG A 45 -1.23 -6.43 -16.75
C ARG A 45 -2.12 -5.32 -17.32
N ASP A 46 -1.98 -4.09 -16.79
CA ASP A 46 -2.87 -2.96 -17.08
C ASP A 46 -2.14 -1.77 -17.70
N TYR A 47 -0.82 -1.81 -17.80
CA TYR A 47 0.04 -0.77 -18.37
C TYR A 47 1.00 -1.36 -19.40
N SER A 48 1.44 -0.54 -20.37
CA SER A 48 2.44 -0.95 -21.37
C SER A 48 3.83 -1.22 -20.74
N GLU A 49 4.69 -1.93 -21.48
CA GLU A 49 6.07 -2.16 -21.04
C GLU A 49 6.83 -0.85 -20.79
N ALA A 50 6.64 0.14 -21.67
CA ALA A 50 7.28 1.46 -21.52
C ALA A 50 6.78 2.19 -20.26
N GLU A 51 5.48 2.13 -19.98
CA GLU A 51 4.89 2.75 -18.79
C GLU A 51 5.38 2.10 -17.50
N VAL A 52 5.41 0.75 -17.41
CA VAL A 52 5.91 0.09 -16.20
C VAL A 52 7.41 0.28 -16.01
N ALA A 53 8.20 0.30 -17.07
CA ALA A 53 9.62 0.59 -17.00
C ALA A 53 9.90 2.01 -16.48
N ASP A 54 9.16 2.99 -17.00
CA ASP A 54 9.26 4.39 -16.55
C ASP A 54 8.82 4.54 -15.09
N TRP A 55 7.73 3.89 -14.70
CA TRP A 55 7.24 3.93 -13.32
C TRP A 55 8.19 3.24 -12.34
N ALA A 56 8.73 2.07 -12.69
CA ALA A 56 9.71 1.36 -11.87
C ALA A 56 10.98 2.18 -11.64
N SER A 57 11.39 3.00 -12.64
CA SER A 57 12.55 3.88 -12.51
C SER A 57 12.39 4.97 -11.44
N CYS A 58 11.16 5.32 -11.05
CA CYS A 58 10.90 6.21 -9.91
C CYS A 58 11.42 5.65 -8.58
N GLY A 59 11.61 4.33 -8.47
CA GLY A 59 12.18 3.67 -7.32
C GLY A 59 13.71 3.76 -7.21
N ASN A 60 14.40 4.37 -8.16
CA ASN A 60 15.86 4.47 -8.14
C ASN A 60 16.40 5.48 -7.10
N ASP A 61 15.55 6.27 -6.51
CA ASP A 61 15.92 7.27 -5.51
C ASP A 61 15.79 6.72 -4.07
N LEU A 62 16.89 6.12 -3.58
CA LEU A 62 16.95 5.59 -2.22
C LEU A 62 16.79 6.67 -1.15
N SER A 63 17.26 7.90 -1.40
CA SER A 63 17.13 9.01 -0.45
C SER A 63 15.69 9.41 -0.23
N ARG A 64 14.88 9.38 -1.29
CA ARG A 64 13.44 9.62 -1.24
C ARG A 64 12.71 8.57 -0.38
N ILE A 65 13.05 7.29 -0.57
CA ILE A 65 12.46 6.20 0.24
C ILE A 65 12.80 6.38 1.72
N LYS A 66 14.06 6.69 2.03
CA LYS A 66 14.50 6.96 3.39
C LYS A 66 13.82 8.18 4.01
N GLU A 67 13.56 9.22 3.23
CA GLU A 67 12.83 10.40 3.72
C GLU A 67 11.35 10.07 3.98
N MET A 68 10.72 9.28 3.13
CA MET A 68 9.35 8.81 3.35
C MET A 68 9.24 7.95 4.63
N ILE A 69 10.22 7.09 4.91
CA ILE A 69 10.26 6.30 6.16
C ILE A 69 10.31 7.21 7.39
N LYS A 70 10.97 8.38 7.31
CA LYS A 70 11.04 9.36 8.42
C LYS A 70 9.75 10.14 8.60
N THR A 71 9.09 10.51 7.50
CA THR A 71 8.04 11.54 7.50
C THR A 71 6.62 10.98 7.43
N HIS A 72 6.45 9.73 6.98
CA HIS A 72 5.15 9.06 6.91
C HIS A 72 4.97 8.05 8.05
N TYR A 73 3.73 7.71 8.35
CA TYR A 73 3.45 6.44 8.99
C TYR A 73 3.69 5.34 7.94
N PHE A 74 4.86 4.74 8.01
CA PHE A 74 5.35 3.78 7.02
C PHE A 74 5.43 2.40 7.65
N ILE A 75 4.67 1.43 7.12
CA ILE A 75 4.58 0.06 7.64
C ILE A 75 5.01 -0.96 6.59
N VAL A 76 5.52 -2.07 7.07
CA VAL A 76 5.85 -3.26 6.28
C VAL A 76 5.12 -4.48 6.80
N ALA A 77 4.74 -5.36 5.89
CA ALA A 77 4.30 -6.72 6.20
C ALA A 77 5.47 -7.67 5.98
N THR A 78 5.75 -8.51 6.97
CA THR A 78 6.81 -9.53 6.90
C THR A 78 6.23 -10.94 7.03
N ASN A 79 6.84 -11.92 6.38
CA ASN A 79 6.53 -13.33 6.56
C ASN A 79 7.29 -13.92 7.76
N GLN A 80 7.12 -15.22 8.00
CA GLN A 80 7.77 -15.94 9.11
C GLN A 80 9.31 -15.98 9.00
N GLN A 81 9.87 -15.78 7.81
CA GLN A 81 11.31 -15.66 7.56
C GLN A 81 11.82 -14.21 7.64
N SER A 82 10.99 -13.28 8.14
CA SER A 82 11.31 -11.85 8.25
C SER A 82 11.51 -11.12 6.90
N GLN A 83 11.17 -11.75 5.78
CA GLN A 83 11.19 -11.12 4.46
C GLN A 83 10.05 -10.10 4.36
N ILE A 84 10.31 -8.92 3.81
CA ILE A 84 9.28 -7.94 3.51
C ILE A 84 8.47 -8.42 2.30
N VAL A 85 7.17 -8.63 2.50
CA VAL A 85 6.24 -9.12 1.48
C VAL A 85 5.21 -8.07 1.05
N GLY A 86 5.23 -6.91 1.66
CA GLY A 86 4.40 -5.76 1.29
C GLY A 86 4.70 -4.55 2.16
N PHE A 87 4.28 -3.39 1.70
CA PHE A 87 4.41 -2.15 2.46
C PHE A 87 3.30 -1.16 2.12
N SER A 88 3.09 -0.22 3.04
CA SER A 88 2.20 0.92 2.80
C SER A 88 2.67 2.13 3.58
N SER A 89 2.33 3.32 3.10
CA SER A 89 2.64 4.56 3.81
C SER A 89 1.52 5.60 3.66
N ILE A 90 1.27 6.33 4.76
CA ILE A 90 0.30 7.43 4.80
C ILE A 90 0.95 8.66 5.45
N THR A 91 0.63 9.84 4.90
CA THR A 91 1.03 11.11 5.51
C THR A 91 0.12 11.47 6.69
N HIS A 92 0.56 12.41 7.52
CA HIS A 92 -0.26 12.95 8.62
C HIS A 92 -1.53 13.70 8.16
N GLN A 93 -1.60 14.06 6.87
CA GLN A 93 -2.78 14.71 6.26
C GLN A 93 -3.78 13.71 5.68
N GLY A 94 -3.49 12.39 5.75
CA GLY A 94 -4.38 11.35 5.24
C GLY A 94 -4.17 10.97 3.77
N TYR A 95 -3.03 11.35 3.17
CA TYR A 95 -2.68 10.88 1.84
C TYR A 95 -1.95 9.53 1.93
N LEU A 96 -2.63 8.45 1.50
CA LEU A 96 -2.04 7.13 1.33
C LEU A 96 -1.16 7.16 0.10
N HIS A 97 0.15 7.32 0.33
CA HIS A 97 1.13 7.55 -0.72
C HIS A 97 1.50 6.27 -1.47
N SER A 98 1.61 5.16 -0.78
CA SER A 98 2.04 3.88 -1.37
C SER A 98 1.39 2.68 -0.71
N MET A 99 1.11 1.67 -1.54
CA MET A 99 0.71 0.32 -1.11
C MET A 99 1.14 -0.67 -2.18
N PHE A 100 2.07 -1.54 -1.83
CA PHE A 100 2.62 -2.56 -2.74
C PHE A 100 2.74 -3.90 -2.02
N VAL A 101 2.41 -4.97 -2.75
CA VAL A 101 2.58 -6.36 -2.30
C VAL A 101 3.55 -7.05 -3.24
N HIS A 102 4.50 -7.77 -2.67
CA HIS A 102 5.54 -8.51 -3.40
C HIS A 102 4.92 -9.40 -4.48
N LYS A 103 5.55 -9.46 -5.65
CA LYS A 103 5.03 -10.16 -6.84
C LYS A 103 4.66 -11.63 -6.59
N ASP A 104 5.41 -12.33 -5.73
CA ASP A 104 5.22 -13.75 -5.43
C ASP A 104 4.24 -13.99 -4.25
N PHE A 105 3.74 -12.91 -3.63
CA PHE A 105 2.84 -12.97 -2.48
C PHE A 105 1.46 -12.36 -2.75
N GLN A 106 1.11 -12.19 -4.03
CA GLN A 106 -0.22 -11.70 -4.43
C GLN A 106 -1.34 -12.67 -3.98
N GLY A 107 -2.53 -12.14 -3.74
CA GLY A 107 -3.71 -12.95 -3.41
C GLY A 107 -3.71 -13.61 -2.02
N LYS A 108 -2.77 -13.26 -1.14
CA LYS A 108 -2.64 -13.84 0.22
C LYS A 108 -3.19 -12.93 1.33
N GLY A 109 -3.95 -11.89 0.98
CA GLY A 109 -4.57 -10.98 1.96
C GLY A 109 -3.64 -9.89 2.51
N ILE A 110 -2.41 -9.76 2.01
CA ILE A 110 -1.42 -8.80 2.53
C ILE A 110 -1.89 -7.36 2.33
N ALA A 111 -2.44 -7.02 1.15
CA ALA A 111 -2.99 -5.69 0.90
C ALA A 111 -4.11 -5.34 1.90
N THR A 112 -4.92 -6.34 2.27
CA THR A 112 -6.00 -6.17 3.26
C THR A 112 -5.46 -5.82 4.64
N ILE A 113 -4.47 -6.54 5.14
CA ILE A 113 -3.92 -6.27 6.47
C ILE A 113 -3.16 -4.93 6.50
N LEU A 114 -2.46 -4.57 5.41
CA LEU A 114 -1.82 -3.26 5.28
C LEU A 114 -2.85 -2.12 5.30
N LEU A 115 -3.91 -2.22 4.50
CA LEU A 115 -4.95 -1.18 4.45
C LEU A 115 -5.69 -1.05 5.77
N ASN A 116 -6.04 -2.17 6.42
CA ASN A 116 -6.69 -2.15 7.72
C ASN A 116 -5.82 -1.42 8.77
N GLU A 117 -4.53 -1.64 8.77
CA GLU A 117 -3.61 -0.96 9.69
C GLU A 117 -3.48 0.54 9.38
N ILE A 118 -3.43 0.92 8.11
CA ILE A 118 -3.46 2.33 7.68
C ILE A 118 -4.75 3.02 8.14
N GLU A 119 -5.91 2.39 7.95
CA GLU A 119 -7.20 2.94 8.36
C GLU A 119 -7.31 3.03 9.90
N ARG A 120 -6.80 2.02 10.62
CA ARG A 120 -6.72 2.04 12.09
C ARG A 120 -5.85 3.21 12.58
N TYR A 121 -4.68 3.41 12.00
CA TYR A 121 -3.80 4.54 12.32
C TYR A 121 -4.51 5.88 12.04
N ALA A 122 -5.12 6.01 10.87
CA ALA A 122 -5.83 7.23 10.47
C ALA A 122 -6.93 7.58 11.49
N THR A 123 -7.77 6.61 11.85
CA THR A 123 -8.82 6.79 12.86
C THR A 123 -8.22 7.19 14.22
N ALA A 124 -7.17 6.50 14.67
CA ALA A 124 -6.54 6.76 15.97
C ALA A 124 -5.88 8.15 16.05
N THR A 125 -5.50 8.73 14.92
CA THR A 125 -4.87 10.07 14.83
C THR A 125 -5.82 11.17 14.39
N GLY A 126 -7.13 10.88 14.27
CA GLY A 126 -8.16 11.86 13.92
C GLY A 126 -8.21 12.23 12.44
N ILE A 127 -7.61 11.43 11.58
CA ILE A 127 -7.74 11.58 10.13
C ILE A 127 -9.11 11.08 9.71
N MET A 128 -9.96 11.99 9.23
CA MET A 128 -11.36 11.69 8.87
C MET A 128 -11.53 11.21 7.42
N ARG A 129 -10.52 11.41 6.59
CA ARG A 129 -10.58 11.10 5.16
C ARG A 129 -9.22 10.67 4.66
N ILE A 130 -9.19 9.49 4.02
CA ILE A 130 -8.00 9.00 3.31
C ILE A 130 -8.18 9.27 1.83
N THR A 131 -7.13 9.78 1.19
CA THR A 131 -7.04 9.97 -0.27
C THR A 131 -5.84 9.19 -0.81
N SER A 132 -5.88 8.79 -2.06
CA SER A 132 -4.76 8.10 -2.72
C SER A 132 -4.82 8.26 -4.24
N GLU A 133 -3.66 8.25 -4.88
CA GLU A 133 -3.52 8.05 -6.32
C GLU A 133 -3.43 6.56 -6.61
N VAL A 134 -4.49 5.97 -7.14
CA VAL A 134 -4.67 4.53 -7.28
C VAL A 134 -4.49 4.11 -8.73
N SER A 135 -3.64 3.11 -8.98
CA SER A 135 -3.39 2.57 -10.32
C SER A 135 -4.61 1.86 -10.89
N LEU A 136 -4.61 1.68 -12.23
CA LEU A 136 -5.58 0.79 -12.91
C LEU A 136 -5.66 -0.59 -12.25
N THR A 137 -4.51 -1.15 -11.89
CA THR A 137 -4.39 -2.48 -11.29
C THR A 137 -4.99 -2.55 -9.88
N ALA A 138 -4.78 -1.52 -9.05
CA ALA A 138 -5.21 -1.50 -7.66
C ALA A 138 -6.66 -1.02 -7.48
N ARG A 139 -7.24 -0.31 -8.45
CA ARG A 139 -8.58 0.27 -8.36
C ARG A 139 -9.65 -0.73 -7.88
N PRO A 140 -9.78 -1.96 -8.43
CA PRO A 140 -10.81 -2.89 -7.97
C PRO A 140 -10.70 -3.27 -6.49
N PHE A 141 -9.47 -3.35 -5.97
CA PHE A 141 -9.23 -3.61 -4.55
C PHE A 141 -9.74 -2.45 -3.68
N PHE A 142 -9.40 -1.21 -4.04
CA PHE A 142 -9.82 -0.02 -3.29
C PHE A 142 -11.33 0.20 -3.34
N GLU A 143 -11.98 -0.01 -4.51
CA GLU A 143 -13.44 0.08 -4.63
C GLU A 143 -14.15 -0.91 -3.69
N LYS A 144 -13.69 -2.16 -3.61
CA LYS A 144 -14.22 -3.17 -2.67
C LYS A 144 -14.04 -2.79 -1.20
N ARG A 145 -13.14 -1.88 -0.89
CA ARG A 145 -12.86 -1.36 0.47
C ARG A 145 -13.55 -0.04 0.78
N GLY A 146 -14.45 0.40 -0.10
CA GLY A 146 -15.26 1.61 0.10
C GLY A 146 -14.60 2.91 -0.32
N TYR A 147 -13.49 2.84 -1.06
CA TYR A 147 -12.93 4.02 -1.73
C TYR A 147 -13.71 4.32 -3.00
N ILE A 148 -13.99 5.58 -3.24
CA ILE A 148 -14.68 6.06 -4.44
C ILE A 148 -13.72 6.82 -5.35
N VAL A 149 -13.89 6.65 -6.65
CA VAL A 149 -13.18 7.45 -7.66
C VAL A 149 -13.77 8.85 -7.69
N GLU A 150 -12.94 9.85 -7.43
CA GLU A 150 -13.33 11.25 -7.57
C GLU A 150 -12.87 11.83 -8.92
N VAL A 151 -11.67 11.41 -9.38
CA VAL A 151 -11.09 11.88 -10.66
C VAL A 151 -10.32 10.74 -11.32
N GLU A 152 -10.54 10.54 -12.61
CA GLU A 152 -9.59 9.84 -13.49
C GLU A 152 -8.60 10.87 -14.02
N GLN A 153 -7.31 10.56 -13.94
CA GLN A 153 -6.25 11.50 -14.29
C GLN A 153 -5.06 10.81 -14.95
N LYS A 154 -4.21 11.62 -15.59
CA LYS A 154 -2.89 11.19 -16.03
C LYS A 154 -1.82 11.87 -15.18
N ARG A 155 -0.99 11.07 -14.52
CA ARG A 155 0.09 11.56 -13.67
C ARG A 155 1.44 11.17 -14.26
N LYS A 156 2.36 12.12 -14.21
CA LYS A 156 3.71 11.89 -14.66
C LYS A 156 4.41 10.94 -13.67
N ALA A 157 4.95 9.83 -14.19
CA ALA A 157 5.86 8.98 -13.45
C ALA A 157 7.27 9.61 -13.46
N ASN A 158 8.18 9.13 -14.28
CA ASN A 158 9.47 9.78 -14.50
C ASN A 158 9.44 10.63 -15.77
N GLN A 159 9.22 10.02 -16.93
CA GLN A 159 9.11 10.70 -18.25
C GLN A 159 7.69 10.63 -18.82
N LEU A 160 6.98 9.53 -18.60
CA LEU A 160 5.68 9.23 -19.17
C LEU A 160 4.54 9.62 -18.23
N TYR A 161 3.36 9.83 -18.83
CA TYR A 161 2.11 10.06 -18.11
C TYR A 161 1.30 8.77 -18.08
N LEU A 162 0.99 8.28 -16.88
CA LEU A 162 0.20 7.07 -16.64
C LEU A 162 -1.20 7.44 -16.16
N THR A 163 -2.19 6.71 -16.64
CA THR A 163 -3.57 6.83 -16.14
C THR A 163 -3.65 6.26 -14.72
N ASN A 164 -4.21 7.02 -13.81
CA ASN A 164 -4.57 6.57 -12.47
C ASN A 164 -5.84 7.28 -11.98
N PHE A 165 -6.25 6.98 -10.75
CA PHE A 165 -7.48 7.51 -10.17
C PHE A 165 -7.17 8.18 -8.84
N TRP A 166 -7.63 9.42 -8.69
CA TRP A 166 -7.73 10.02 -7.37
C TRP A 166 -8.94 9.41 -6.67
N MET A 167 -8.69 8.65 -5.62
CA MET A 167 -9.72 7.96 -4.86
C MET A 167 -9.73 8.45 -3.41
N ALA A 168 -10.88 8.38 -2.78
CA ALA A 168 -11.05 8.79 -1.39
C ALA A 168 -12.02 7.88 -0.62
N LYS A 169 -11.80 7.79 0.69
CA LYS A 169 -12.70 7.16 1.65
C LYS A 169 -12.83 8.06 2.88
N ARG A 170 -14.06 8.33 3.32
CA ARG A 170 -14.34 8.90 4.64
C ARG A 170 -14.33 7.77 5.67
N LEU A 171 -13.62 7.98 6.75
CA LEU A 171 -13.65 7.07 7.89
C LEU A 171 -14.86 7.42 8.77
N ALA A 172 -15.49 6.40 9.35
CA ALA A 172 -16.55 6.63 10.33
C ALA A 172 -15.96 7.22 11.61
N GLU A 173 -16.77 8.10 12.27
CA GLU A 173 -16.46 8.59 13.61
C GLU A 173 -16.51 7.46 14.64
#